data_753379cfe32f3bf485bd9f9e4f83c4ef
#
_entry.id   753379cfe32f3bf485bd9f9e4f83c4ef
#
_cell.length_a   1.000
_cell.length_b   1.000
_cell.length_c   1.000
_cell.angle_alpha   90.00
_cell.angle_beta   90.00
_cell.angle_gamma   90.00
#
_symmetry.space_group_name_H-M   'P 1'
#
loop_
_entity.id
_entity.type
_entity.pdbx_description
1 polymer ?
#
loop_
_entity_poly.entity_id
_entity_poly.type
_entity_poly.pdbx_seq_one_letter_code
_entity_poly.pdbx_strand_id
1 'polypeptide(L)'
;AGFSPTDSLRIAIAMTAAKGKNAFAEKTLKNAGGYSGVISAAYSLILLDCAAYPNELCSRSAVIEKLLSYEIKSGGFAFSGSRGDPDVSAMVLTALSPYKNDSDVSPCFERTLSFLSSVQNGSGGFSSFGTENCESSSQVLIALSSSGIDAARDVRFLKNGRSVCDAIMSYRRSDGGFAHISDGNSDNTATVQALLALLS
;
A
#
# COMPACT_ATOMS: atom_id res chain seq x y z
N ALA A 1 11.11 -20.30 -16.50
CA ALA A 1 10.05 -19.31 -16.34
C ALA A 1 10.62 -18.11 -15.59
N GLY A 2 10.42 -16.91 -16.08
CA GLY A 2 10.84 -15.68 -15.39
C GLY A 2 9.78 -15.25 -14.36
N PHE A 3 10.15 -14.35 -13.43
CA PHE A 3 9.20 -13.72 -12.51
C PHE A 3 8.22 -12.82 -13.28
N SER A 4 7.00 -12.67 -12.74
CA SER A 4 6.08 -11.64 -13.24
C SER A 4 6.67 -10.23 -13.01
N PRO A 5 6.19 -9.17 -13.72
CA PRO A 5 6.61 -7.80 -13.45
C PRO A 5 6.47 -7.41 -11.98
N THR A 6 5.33 -7.71 -11.37
CA THR A 6 5.06 -7.40 -9.96
C THR A 6 5.98 -8.16 -9.00
N ASP A 7 6.23 -9.45 -9.25
CA ASP A 7 7.16 -10.23 -8.41
C ASP A 7 8.59 -9.72 -8.54
N SER A 8 9.02 -9.37 -9.76
CA SER A 8 10.33 -8.77 -10.00
C SER A 8 10.52 -7.48 -9.19
N LEU A 9 9.51 -6.60 -9.16
CA LEU A 9 9.55 -5.36 -8.40
C LEU A 9 9.58 -5.62 -6.89
N ARG A 10 8.75 -6.52 -6.37
CA ARG A 10 8.74 -6.90 -4.95
C ARG A 10 10.08 -7.47 -4.48
N ILE A 11 10.66 -8.38 -5.28
CA ILE A 11 11.98 -8.95 -5.01
C ILE A 11 13.05 -7.85 -5.04
N ALA A 12 13.00 -6.96 -6.03
CA ALA A 12 13.94 -5.84 -6.14
C ALA A 12 13.88 -4.88 -4.95
N ILE A 13 12.67 -4.56 -4.46
CA ILE A 13 12.47 -3.76 -3.24
C ILE A 13 13.12 -4.47 -2.04
N ALA A 14 12.79 -5.75 -1.82
CA ALA A 14 13.34 -6.52 -0.70
C ALA A 14 14.87 -6.62 -0.76
N MET A 15 15.43 -6.89 -1.94
CA MET A 15 16.89 -6.93 -2.13
C MET A 15 17.54 -5.57 -1.89
N THR A 16 16.89 -4.48 -2.32
CA THR A 16 17.39 -3.12 -2.12
C THR A 16 17.34 -2.72 -0.65
N ALA A 17 16.27 -3.06 0.06
CA ALA A 17 16.17 -2.83 1.50
C ALA A 17 17.26 -3.59 2.29
N ALA A 18 17.58 -4.82 1.88
CA ALA A 18 18.56 -5.66 2.58
C ALA A 18 20.02 -5.34 2.24
N LYS A 19 20.32 -4.90 1.02
CA LYS A 19 21.69 -4.81 0.49
C LYS A 19 22.03 -3.46 -0.17
N GLY A 20 21.09 -2.52 -0.23
CA GLY A 20 21.24 -1.29 -1.00
C GLY A 20 21.08 -1.51 -2.51
N LYS A 21 21.51 -0.53 -3.30
CA LYS A 21 21.43 -0.58 -4.77
C LYS A 21 22.09 -1.85 -5.31
N ASN A 22 21.43 -2.47 -6.30
CA ASN A 22 21.90 -3.73 -6.87
C ASN A 22 21.49 -3.89 -8.34
N ALA A 23 22.23 -4.70 -9.09
CA ALA A 23 22.04 -4.90 -10.54
C ALA A 23 20.65 -5.49 -10.89
N PHE A 24 20.06 -6.31 -10.02
CA PHE A 24 18.71 -6.86 -10.28
C PHE A 24 17.66 -5.74 -10.23
N ALA A 25 17.72 -4.86 -9.24
CA ALA A 25 16.81 -3.73 -9.12
C ALA A 25 16.98 -2.74 -10.28
N GLU A 26 18.22 -2.42 -10.70
CA GLU A 26 18.48 -1.57 -11.86
C GLU A 26 17.91 -2.15 -13.16
N LYS A 27 18.11 -3.47 -13.38
CA LYS A 27 17.53 -4.17 -14.54
C LYS A 27 15.99 -4.14 -14.50
N THR A 28 15.41 -4.34 -13.32
CA THR A 28 13.96 -4.30 -13.11
C THR A 28 13.40 -2.93 -13.42
N LEU A 29 14.05 -1.84 -12.95
CA LEU A 29 13.65 -0.46 -13.23
C LEU A 29 13.75 -0.10 -14.71
N LYS A 30 14.79 -0.51 -15.41
CA LYS A 30 14.92 -0.30 -16.87
C LYS A 30 13.75 -0.90 -17.66
N ASN A 31 13.17 -1.99 -17.15
CA ASN A 31 12.01 -2.64 -17.77
C ASN A 31 10.68 -2.08 -17.29
N ALA A 32 10.66 -1.34 -16.17
CA ALA A 32 9.44 -0.90 -15.48
C ALA A 32 8.55 0.00 -16.33
N GLY A 33 9.11 0.78 -17.25
CA GLY A 33 8.35 1.62 -18.20
C GLY A 33 7.40 0.81 -19.08
N GLY A 34 7.73 -0.45 -19.39
CA GLY A 34 6.87 -1.38 -20.13
C GLY A 34 5.86 -2.16 -19.28
N TYR A 35 5.90 -2.04 -17.94
CA TYR A 35 4.97 -2.74 -17.07
C TYR A 35 3.60 -2.06 -17.06
N SER A 36 2.55 -2.85 -17.01
CA SER A 36 1.16 -2.38 -16.96
C SER A 36 0.53 -2.61 -15.59
N GLY A 37 -0.51 -1.83 -15.30
CA GLY A 37 -1.32 -1.96 -14.09
C GLY A 37 -0.84 -1.09 -12.94
N VAL A 38 -1.79 -0.70 -12.10
CA VAL A 38 -1.61 0.21 -10.98
C VAL A 38 -0.58 -0.30 -9.95
N ILE A 39 -0.60 -1.61 -9.66
CA ILE A 39 0.30 -2.22 -8.68
C ILE A 39 1.75 -2.18 -9.17
N SER A 40 2.00 -2.48 -10.45
CA SER A 40 3.35 -2.39 -11.01
C SER A 40 3.88 -0.95 -11.01
N ALA A 41 3.03 0.03 -11.28
CA ALA A 41 3.41 1.44 -11.21
C ALA A 41 3.73 1.86 -9.76
N ALA A 42 2.91 1.48 -8.78
CA ALA A 42 3.16 1.77 -7.36
C ALA A 42 4.50 1.17 -6.89
N TYR A 43 4.74 -0.13 -7.15
CA TYR A 43 6.01 -0.76 -6.78
C TYR A 43 7.22 -0.20 -7.53
N SER A 44 7.05 0.27 -8.78
CA SER A 44 8.13 0.94 -9.50
C SER A 44 8.55 2.23 -8.82
N LEU A 45 7.59 3.03 -8.35
CA LEU A 45 7.87 4.27 -7.64
C LEU A 45 8.51 4.00 -6.27
N ILE A 46 7.98 3.04 -5.50
CA ILE A 46 8.58 2.61 -4.23
C ILE A 46 10.02 2.14 -4.45
N LEU A 47 10.29 1.32 -5.48
CA LEU A 47 11.64 0.86 -5.77
C LEU A 47 12.59 2.01 -6.13
N LEU A 48 12.12 2.98 -6.94
CA LEU A 48 12.89 4.16 -7.30
C LEU A 48 13.34 4.93 -6.07
N ASP A 49 12.47 5.05 -5.06
CA ASP A 49 12.68 5.90 -3.90
C ASP A 49 13.40 5.19 -2.76
N CYS A 50 13.25 3.87 -2.60
CA CYS A 50 13.82 3.14 -1.45
C CYS A 50 15.35 3.22 -1.35
N ALA A 51 16.06 3.54 -2.44
CA ALA A 51 17.49 3.81 -2.45
C ALA A 51 17.89 4.98 -3.37
N ALA A 52 16.97 5.89 -3.65
CA ALA A 52 17.21 7.03 -4.55
C ALA A 52 17.85 6.60 -5.89
N TYR A 53 17.23 5.66 -6.58
CA TYR A 53 17.66 5.24 -7.92
C TYR A 53 17.53 6.40 -8.90
N PRO A 54 18.44 6.52 -9.89
CA PRO A 54 18.42 7.62 -10.84
C PRO A 54 17.23 7.53 -11.81
N ASN A 55 16.73 8.71 -12.24
CA ASN A 55 15.57 8.82 -13.14
C ASN A 55 15.83 8.22 -14.54
N GLU A 56 17.08 8.10 -14.96
CA GLU A 56 17.48 7.50 -16.24
C GLU A 56 17.11 6.02 -16.33
N LEU A 57 16.95 5.36 -15.18
CA LEU A 57 16.47 3.96 -15.15
C LEU A 57 14.97 3.87 -15.39
N CYS A 58 14.22 4.78 -14.77
CA CYS A 58 12.76 4.89 -14.89
C CYS A 58 12.35 6.28 -14.40
N SER A 59 11.61 7.05 -15.21
CA SER A 59 11.21 8.41 -14.86
C SER A 59 10.15 8.43 -13.76
N ARG A 60 10.45 9.07 -12.62
CA ARG A 60 9.50 9.28 -11.52
C ARG A 60 8.25 10.01 -11.97
N SER A 61 8.40 11.11 -12.71
CA SER A 61 7.26 11.89 -13.19
C SER A 61 6.33 11.07 -14.08
N ALA A 62 6.89 10.27 -14.99
CA ALA A 62 6.09 9.40 -15.85
C ALA A 62 5.36 8.29 -15.05
N VAL A 63 5.99 7.76 -14.00
CA VAL A 63 5.33 6.76 -13.13
C VAL A 63 4.24 7.40 -12.28
N ILE A 64 4.46 8.61 -11.75
CA ILE A 64 3.45 9.37 -11.00
C ILE A 64 2.26 9.69 -11.92
N GLU A 65 2.49 10.27 -13.10
CA GLU A 65 1.43 10.55 -14.09
C GLU A 65 0.62 9.30 -14.40
N LYS A 66 1.29 8.18 -14.62
CA LYS A 66 0.65 6.89 -14.84
C LYS A 66 -0.17 6.43 -13.65
N LEU A 67 0.32 6.59 -12.41
CA LEU A 67 -0.44 6.27 -11.20
C LEU A 67 -1.70 7.13 -11.11
N LEU A 68 -1.58 8.44 -11.28
CA LEU A 68 -2.72 9.36 -11.24
C LEU A 68 -3.79 8.99 -12.29
N SER A 69 -3.37 8.50 -13.48
CA SER A 69 -4.30 8.06 -14.53
C SER A 69 -5.14 6.83 -14.18
N TYR A 70 -4.76 6.07 -13.16
CA TYR A 70 -5.54 4.91 -12.66
C TYR A 70 -6.58 5.28 -11.60
N GLU A 71 -6.62 6.53 -11.15
CA GLU A 71 -7.63 6.96 -10.17
C GLU A 71 -9.04 6.75 -10.75
N ILE A 72 -9.92 6.13 -9.97
CA ILE A 72 -11.31 5.93 -10.38
C ILE A 72 -12.20 7.12 -9.98
N LYS A 73 -13.36 7.27 -10.65
CA LYS A 73 -14.26 8.42 -10.45
C LYS A 73 -14.75 8.61 -9.01
N SER A 74 -14.86 7.54 -8.24
CA SER A 74 -15.29 7.57 -6.83
C SER A 74 -14.16 7.91 -5.85
N GLY A 75 -12.96 8.16 -6.34
CA GLY A 75 -11.74 8.28 -5.56
C GLY A 75 -11.14 6.92 -5.23
N GLY A 76 -9.82 6.89 -4.96
CA GLY A 76 -9.08 5.66 -4.75
C GLY A 76 -8.75 4.91 -6.05
N PHE A 77 -8.35 3.65 -5.89
CA PHE A 77 -7.80 2.82 -6.97
C PHE A 77 -8.39 1.42 -6.93
N ALA A 78 -8.42 0.75 -8.08
CA ALA A 78 -8.92 -0.61 -8.21
C ALA A 78 -7.89 -1.50 -8.91
N PHE A 79 -7.85 -2.78 -8.56
CA PHE A 79 -7.09 -3.78 -9.33
C PHE A 79 -7.68 -3.93 -10.74
N SER A 80 -9.02 -3.93 -10.82
CA SER A 80 -9.78 -3.98 -12.06
C SER A 80 -11.18 -3.41 -11.86
N GLY A 81 -11.79 -2.93 -12.93
CA GLY A 81 -13.15 -2.37 -12.88
C GLY A 81 -13.22 -0.97 -12.30
N SER A 82 -14.39 -0.59 -11.76
CA SER A 82 -14.69 0.78 -11.29
C SER A 82 -14.96 0.89 -9.78
N ARG A 83 -14.83 -0.23 -9.05
CA ARG A 83 -15.00 -0.25 -7.58
C ARG A 83 -13.63 -0.15 -6.93
N GLY A 84 -13.43 0.87 -6.12
CA GLY A 84 -12.18 1.05 -5.36
C GLY A 84 -11.92 -0.10 -4.40
N ASP A 85 -10.65 -0.44 -4.28
CA ASP A 85 -10.15 -1.47 -3.37
C ASP A 85 -9.22 -0.81 -2.33
N PRO A 86 -9.41 -1.06 -1.02
CA PRO A 86 -8.59 -0.46 0.03
C PRO A 86 -7.12 -0.81 -0.09
N ASP A 87 -6.78 -2.07 -0.44
CA ASP A 87 -5.40 -2.53 -0.52
C ASP A 87 -4.66 -1.82 -1.65
N VAL A 88 -5.27 -1.76 -2.84
CA VAL A 88 -4.68 -1.08 -4.00
C VAL A 88 -4.55 0.42 -3.74
N SER A 89 -5.58 1.04 -3.13
CA SER A 89 -5.56 2.46 -2.80
C SER A 89 -4.49 2.79 -1.76
N ALA A 90 -4.33 1.94 -0.74
CA ALA A 90 -3.29 2.08 0.27
C ALA A 90 -1.88 1.92 -0.32
N MET A 91 -1.68 0.94 -1.22
CA MET A 91 -0.39 0.78 -1.91
C MET A 91 -0.02 2.01 -2.74
N VAL A 92 -0.98 2.61 -3.44
CA VAL A 92 -0.75 3.84 -4.20
C VAL A 92 -0.45 5.01 -3.27
N LEU A 93 -1.19 5.18 -2.15
CA LEU A 93 -0.88 6.20 -1.16
C LEU A 93 0.54 6.06 -0.60
N THR A 94 0.96 4.82 -0.27
CA THR A 94 2.33 4.55 0.17
C THR A 94 3.35 5.02 -0.87
N ALA A 95 3.12 4.71 -2.15
CA ALA A 95 4.00 5.12 -3.24
C ALA A 95 4.02 6.65 -3.47
N LEU A 96 2.88 7.32 -3.29
CA LEU A 96 2.73 8.75 -3.49
C LEU A 96 3.08 9.58 -2.25
N SER A 97 3.27 8.97 -1.08
CA SER A 97 3.50 9.69 0.18
C SER A 97 4.67 10.68 0.15
N PRO A 98 5.81 10.41 -0.53
CA PRO A 98 6.89 11.40 -0.67
C PRO A 98 6.50 12.63 -1.49
N TYR A 99 5.48 12.51 -2.34
CA TYR A 99 5.02 13.52 -3.30
C TYR A 99 3.69 14.18 -2.91
N LYS A 100 3.17 13.89 -1.72
CA LYS A 100 1.82 14.33 -1.28
C LYS A 100 1.59 15.85 -1.30
N ASN A 101 2.68 16.64 -1.27
CA ASN A 101 2.64 18.10 -1.31
C ASN A 101 2.80 18.67 -2.74
N ASP A 102 3.06 17.85 -3.74
CA ASP A 102 3.19 18.27 -5.12
C ASP A 102 1.80 18.66 -5.65
N SER A 103 1.70 19.78 -6.38
CA SER A 103 0.43 20.35 -6.86
C SER A 103 -0.42 19.36 -7.66
N ASP A 104 0.23 18.49 -8.43
CA ASP A 104 -0.43 17.51 -9.30
C ASP A 104 -0.86 16.26 -8.56
N VAL A 105 -0.17 15.90 -7.46
CA VAL A 105 -0.42 14.70 -6.65
C VAL A 105 -1.42 14.95 -5.53
N SER A 106 -1.30 16.10 -4.85
CA SER A 106 -2.08 16.43 -3.65
C SER A 106 -3.59 16.24 -3.81
N PRO A 107 -4.25 16.69 -4.91
CA PRO A 107 -5.70 16.48 -5.05
C PRO A 107 -6.11 15.00 -5.12
N CYS A 108 -5.36 14.15 -5.82
CA CYS A 108 -5.60 12.71 -5.90
C CYS A 108 -5.34 12.04 -4.54
N PHE A 109 -4.27 12.45 -3.88
CA PHE A 109 -3.88 11.94 -2.56
C PHE A 109 -5.00 12.16 -1.53
N GLU A 110 -5.55 13.38 -1.43
CA GLU A 110 -6.64 13.70 -0.51
C GLU A 110 -7.96 12.98 -0.85
N ARG A 111 -8.28 12.83 -2.15
CA ARG A 111 -9.46 12.03 -2.55
C ARG A 111 -9.29 10.57 -2.17
N THR A 112 -8.07 10.03 -2.27
CA THR A 112 -7.79 8.63 -1.89
C THR A 112 -7.87 8.44 -0.37
N LEU A 113 -7.39 9.38 0.44
CA LEU A 113 -7.60 9.38 1.89
C LEU A 113 -9.10 9.43 2.24
N SER A 114 -9.85 10.29 1.57
CA SER A 114 -11.31 10.39 1.76
C SER A 114 -12.01 9.08 1.39
N PHE A 115 -11.61 8.44 0.29
CA PHE A 115 -12.10 7.13 -0.11
C PHE A 115 -11.83 6.09 0.98
N LEU A 116 -10.58 5.95 1.45
CA LEU A 116 -10.23 4.99 2.51
C LEU A 116 -11.04 5.24 3.78
N SER A 117 -11.16 6.49 4.22
CA SER A 117 -12.00 6.83 5.37
C SER A 117 -13.46 6.42 5.17
N SER A 118 -14.00 6.55 3.95
CA SER A 118 -15.40 6.23 3.65
C SER A 118 -15.70 4.73 3.63
N VAL A 119 -14.70 3.90 3.32
CA VAL A 119 -14.86 2.42 3.23
C VAL A 119 -14.35 1.68 4.47
N GLN A 120 -13.87 2.42 5.47
CA GLN A 120 -13.48 1.84 6.76
C GLN A 120 -14.69 1.28 7.49
N ASN A 121 -14.60 0.05 7.98
CA ASN A 121 -15.66 -0.63 8.71
C ASN A 121 -15.87 -0.05 10.12
N GLY A 122 -17.03 -0.31 10.72
CA GLY A 122 -17.34 0.08 12.09
C GLY A 122 -16.44 -0.55 13.17
N SER A 123 -15.74 -1.61 12.84
CA SER A 123 -14.68 -2.25 13.64
C SER A 123 -13.37 -1.47 13.68
N GLY A 124 -13.20 -0.45 12.82
CA GLY A 124 -11.94 0.23 12.54
C GLY A 124 -11.11 -0.43 11.43
N GLY A 125 -11.46 -1.63 10.97
CA GLY A 125 -10.74 -2.40 9.96
C GLY A 125 -11.19 -2.12 8.52
N PHE A 126 -10.62 -2.90 7.58
CA PHE A 126 -10.89 -2.80 6.16
C PHE A 126 -11.21 -4.16 5.55
N SER A 127 -12.04 -4.14 4.50
CA SER A 127 -12.44 -5.32 3.77
C SER A 127 -11.92 -5.29 2.35
N SER A 128 -11.35 -6.41 1.89
CA SER A 128 -11.07 -6.65 0.48
C SER A 128 -11.91 -7.83 0.00
N PHE A 129 -12.42 -7.76 -1.21
CA PHE A 129 -13.34 -8.77 -1.80
C PHE A 129 -14.53 -9.16 -0.90
N GLY A 130 -15.01 -8.20 -0.08
CA GLY A 130 -16.18 -8.38 0.79
C GLY A 130 -15.87 -9.01 2.16
N THR A 131 -14.62 -9.35 2.45
CA THR A 131 -14.20 -9.92 3.73
C THR A 131 -13.28 -8.95 4.47
N GLU A 132 -13.63 -8.62 5.71
CA GLU A 132 -12.75 -7.86 6.60
C GLU A 132 -11.60 -8.77 7.04
N ASN A 133 -10.37 -8.27 6.87
CA ASN A 133 -9.18 -9.06 7.13
C ASN A 133 -8.01 -8.23 7.66
N CYS A 134 -7.06 -8.93 8.26
CA CYS A 134 -5.88 -8.36 8.90
C CYS A 134 -4.98 -7.63 7.90
N GLU A 135 -4.76 -8.24 6.73
CA GLU A 135 -3.83 -7.73 5.72
C GLU A 135 -4.31 -6.42 5.11
N SER A 136 -5.60 -6.32 4.78
CA SER A 136 -6.19 -5.07 4.26
C SER A 136 -6.06 -3.93 5.27
N SER A 137 -6.33 -4.20 6.55
CA SER A 137 -6.17 -3.23 7.63
C SER A 137 -4.69 -2.85 7.81
N SER A 138 -3.79 -3.81 7.74
CA SER A 138 -2.33 -3.60 7.82
C SER A 138 -1.81 -2.74 6.67
N GLN A 139 -2.27 -2.99 5.44
CA GLN A 139 -1.87 -2.23 4.27
C GLN A 139 -2.29 -0.76 4.39
N VAL A 140 -3.51 -0.51 4.91
CA VAL A 140 -3.97 0.87 5.15
C VAL A 140 -3.18 1.54 6.27
N LEU A 141 -2.87 0.84 7.37
CA LEU A 141 -2.04 1.40 8.44
C LEU A 141 -0.66 1.83 7.93
N ILE A 142 0.01 1.00 7.12
CA ILE A 142 1.29 1.34 6.48
C ILE A 142 1.16 2.62 5.64
N ALA A 143 0.09 2.75 4.85
CA ALA A 143 -0.13 3.92 4.01
C ALA A 143 -0.36 5.19 4.83
N LEU A 144 -1.13 5.13 5.92
CA LEU A 144 -1.35 6.26 6.82
C LEU A 144 -0.06 6.67 7.52
N SER A 145 0.70 5.72 8.06
CA SER A 145 2.00 5.96 8.71
C SER A 145 3.01 6.58 7.75
N SER A 146 3.14 6.03 6.53
CA SER A 146 4.00 6.60 5.47
C SER A 146 3.61 8.03 5.09
N SER A 147 2.33 8.37 5.26
CA SER A 147 1.77 9.69 5.01
C SER A 147 1.93 10.65 6.18
N GLY A 148 2.47 10.20 7.33
CA GLY A 148 2.58 10.97 8.56
C GLY A 148 1.24 11.18 9.27
N ILE A 149 0.27 10.29 9.03
CA ILE A 149 -1.06 10.33 9.65
C ILE A 149 -1.09 9.36 10.84
N ASP A 150 -1.38 9.87 12.03
CA ASP A 150 -1.58 9.04 13.23
C ASP A 150 -2.95 8.33 13.14
N ALA A 151 -2.92 7.08 12.67
CA ALA A 151 -4.13 6.27 12.48
C ALA A 151 -4.89 5.96 13.80
N ALA A 152 -4.25 6.14 14.95
CA ALA A 152 -4.89 5.95 16.25
C ALA A 152 -5.64 7.20 16.74
N ARG A 153 -5.36 8.38 16.17
CA ARG A 153 -5.91 9.67 16.63
C ARG A 153 -6.64 10.47 15.56
N ASP A 154 -6.33 10.25 14.29
CA ASP A 154 -6.98 10.98 13.20
C ASP A 154 -8.46 10.61 13.13
N VAL A 155 -9.33 11.60 13.32
CA VAL A 155 -10.79 11.41 13.40
C VAL A 155 -11.38 10.81 12.12
N ARG A 156 -10.72 10.97 10.98
CA ARG A 156 -11.13 10.36 9.71
C ARG A 156 -11.08 8.83 9.78
N PHE A 157 -10.14 8.29 10.57
CA PHE A 157 -9.85 6.86 10.68
C PHE A 157 -10.25 6.27 12.04
N LEU A 158 -11.13 6.96 12.77
CA LEU A 158 -11.82 6.44 13.96
C LEU A 158 -13.27 6.11 13.62
N LYS A 159 -13.66 4.84 13.72
CA LYS A 159 -15.04 4.36 13.51
C LYS A 159 -15.57 3.73 14.80
N ASN A 160 -16.67 4.26 15.30
CA ASN A 160 -17.24 3.82 16.59
C ASN A 160 -16.22 3.82 17.75
N GLY A 161 -15.28 4.78 17.73
CA GLY A 161 -14.19 4.87 18.72
C GLY A 161 -13.06 3.85 18.53
N ARG A 162 -13.05 3.10 17.41
CA ARG A 162 -12.01 2.13 17.08
C ARG A 162 -11.14 2.64 15.95
N SER A 163 -9.84 2.48 16.12
CA SER A 163 -8.81 2.80 15.15
C SER A 163 -8.47 1.58 14.24
N VAL A 164 -7.68 1.83 13.22
CA VAL A 164 -7.09 0.76 12.39
C VAL A 164 -6.18 -0.16 13.23
N CYS A 165 -5.45 0.41 14.19
CA CYS A 165 -4.60 -0.36 15.11
C CYS A 165 -5.44 -1.32 15.98
N ASP A 166 -6.58 -0.85 16.50
CA ASP A 166 -7.49 -1.71 17.28
C ASP A 166 -8.03 -2.86 16.44
N ALA A 167 -8.37 -2.61 15.19
CA ALA A 167 -8.82 -3.65 14.27
C ALA A 167 -7.72 -4.70 14.01
N ILE A 168 -6.48 -4.29 13.72
CA ILE A 168 -5.36 -5.22 13.53
C ILE A 168 -5.13 -6.03 14.81
N MET A 169 -5.10 -5.40 15.97
CA MET A 169 -4.90 -6.09 17.26
C MET A 169 -5.99 -7.11 17.58
N SER A 170 -7.20 -6.97 17.02
CA SER A 170 -8.28 -7.96 17.20
C SER A 170 -8.00 -9.30 16.53
N TYR A 171 -7.10 -9.34 15.54
CA TYR A 171 -6.66 -10.58 14.86
C TYR A 171 -5.55 -11.34 15.60
N ARG A 172 -4.98 -10.75 16.67
CA ARG A 172 -3.91 -11.40 17.44
C ARG A 172 -4.41 -12.67 18.12
N ARG A 173 -3.60 -13.71 18.11
CA ARG A 173 -3.86 -15.01 18.73
C ARG A 173 -2.99 -15.25 19.96
N SER A 174 -3.35 -16.27 20.75
CA SER A 174 -2.64 -16.63 21.98
C SER A 174 -1.21 -17.10 21.76
N ASP A 175 -0.89 -17.60 20.57
CA ASP A 175 0.46 -18.00 20.15
C ASP A 175 1.35 -16.80 19.74
N GLY A 176 0.79 -15.58 19.77
CA GLY A 176 1.47 -14.35 19.40
C GLY A 176 1.37 -13.97 17.92
N GLY A 177 0.87 -14.86 17.06
CA GLY A 177 0.61 -14.59 15.66
C GLY A 177 -0.69 -13.83 15.41
N PHE A 178 -0.95 -13.51 14.15
CA PHE A 178 -2.18 -12.85 13.70
C PHE A 178 -2.90 -13.73 12.69
N ALA A 179 -4.23 -13.77 12.77
CA ALA A 179 -5.06 -14.50 11.84
C ALA A 179 -5.45 -13.63 10.64
N HIS A 180 -5.75 -14.27 9.51
CA HIS A 180 -6.29 -13.58 8.34
C HIS A 180 -7.66 -12.96 8.62
N ILE A 181 -8.57 -13.75 9.23
CA ILE A 181 -9.93 -13.33 9.61
C ILE A 181 -10.18 -13.56 11.11
N SER A 182 -11.24 -12.93 11.64
CA SER A 182 -11.54 -12.93 13.09
C SER A 182 -11.59 -14.30 13.74
N ASP A 183 -12.07 -15.32 13.03
CA ASP A 183 -12.25 -16.68 13.56
C ASP A 183 -11.17 -17.67 13.09
N GLY A 184 -10.14 -17.16 12.38
CA GLY A 184 -9.04 -17.97 11.85
C GLY A 184 -7.96 -18.32 12.89
N ASN A 185 -7.12 -19.28 12.55
CA ASN A 185 -5.86 -19.52 13.22
C ASN A 185 -4.80 -18.53 12.77
N SER A 186 -3.68 -18.44 13.48
CA SER A 186 -2.53 -17.64 13.07
C SER A 186 -2.06 -18.03 11.66
N ASP A 187 -1.79 -17.00 10.85
CA ASP A 187 -1.30 -17.11 9.49
C ASP A 187 0.00 -16.34 9.33
N ASN A 188 0.96 -16.91 8.62
CA ASN A 188 2.26 -16.28 8.45
C ASN A 188 2.19 -14.95 7.70
N THR A 189 1.35 -14.85 6.67
CA THR A 189 1.19 -13.63 5.88
C THR A 189 0.57 -12.52 6.70
N ALA A 190 -0.55 -12.83 7.38
CA ALA A 190 -1.22 -11.91 8.29
C ALA A 190 -0.28 -11.44 9.41
N THR A 191 0.48 -12.37 10.01
CA THR A 191 1.42 -12.05 11.09
C THR A 191 2.51 -11.10 10.62
N VAL A 192 3.15 -11.38 9.47
CA VAL A 192 4.21 -10.51 8.94
C VAL A 192 3.66 -9.14 8.58
N GLN A 193 2.50 -9.05 7.93
CA GLN A 193 1.92 -7.77 7.55
C GLN A 193 1.46 -6.96 8.76
N ALA A 194 0.83 -7.59 9.75
CA ALA A 194 0.45 -6.92 10.99
C ALA A 194 1.66 -6.35 11.74
N LEU A 195 2.74 -7.13 11.88
CA LEU A 195 3.96 -6.65 12.53
C LEU A 195 4.61 -5.49 11.78
N LEU A 196 4.70 -5.57 10.45
CA LEU A 196 5.21 -4.46 9.63
C LEU A 196 4.37 -3.20 9.81
N ALA A 197 3.05 -3.33 9.81
CA ALA A 197 2.14 -2.21 9.97
C ALA A 197 2.21 -1.58 11.36
N LEU A 198 2.27 -2.39 12.43
CA LEU A 198 2.33 -1.90 13.81
C LEU A 198 3.69 -1.30 14.18
N LEU A 199 4.74 -1.59 13.41
CA LEU A 199 6.09 -1.02 13.58
C LEU A 199 6.36 0.19 12.67
N SER A 200 5.46 0.50 11.72
CA SER A 200 5.59 1.66 10.83
C SER A 200 5.14 2.93 11.52
#